data_8154537f188d0579242858b9c247337f
#
_entry.id   8154537f188d0579242858b9c247337f
#
_cell.length_a   1.000
_cell.length_b   1.000
_cell.length_c   1.000
_cell.angle_alpha   90.00
_cell.angle_beta   90.00
_cell.angle_gamma   90.00
#
_symmetry.space_group_name_H-M   'P 1'
#
loop_
_entity.id
_entity.type
_entity.pdbx_description
1 polymer ?
#
loop_
_entity_poly.entity_id
_entity_poly.type
_entity_poly.pdbx_seq_one_letter_code
_entity_poly.pdbx_strand_id
1 'polypeptide(L)'
;MINEENLTTTGDTARIKEVFASIQGEGPYIGAKQLFIRFCDCNLRCHYCDTDFTGDSEEYTPEGLLEVIKQFDLNTIYSVSLTGGEPLLSVDFLEKFLPILKEHHLKIYLETNATLPDELKRIIDYIVVVAADIKLESATGMVKSFEAHDKFFEVCKGKECFAKIVFDDNITDEEIENCVEIAKKYQILLILQPKMEEEAMSITSVFAVTVLDKFLKKYNKVRLIPQVHKFLSVR
;
A
#
# COMPACT_ATOMS: atom_id res chain seq x y z
N MET A 1 13.26 11.72 23.34
CA MET A 1 11.97 11.49 24.03
C MET A 1 10.94 12.18 23.13
N ILE A 2 10.22 11.36 22.37
CA ILE A 2 9.14 11.81 21.48
C ILE A 2 7.90 11.83 22.36
N ASN A 3 7.22 12.97 22.43
CA ASN A 3 5.99 13.10 23.19
C ASN A 3 4.93 12.15 22.60
N GLU A 4 4.49 11.18 23.40
CA GLU A 4 3.38 10.26 23.12
C GLU A 4 1.99 10.93 23.18
N GLU A 5 1.91 12.25 23.31
CA GLU A 5 0.67 12.96 23.65
C GLU A 5 -0.22 13.37 22.45
N ASN A 6 0.10 13.00 21.19
CA ASN A 6 -0.71 13.41 20.03
C ASN A 6 -1.25 12.28 19.16
N LEU A 7 -1.42 11.07 19.66
CA LEU A 7 -1.98 9.92 18.91
C LEU A 7 -3.39 9.51 19.36
N THR A 8 -4.15 10.39 19.97
CA THR A 8 -5.56 10.13 20.26
C THR A 8 -6.47 10.78 19.23
N THR A 9 -6.54 10.20 18.02
CA THR A 9 -7.79 10.29 17.28
C THR A 9 -8.83 9.51 18.10
N THR A 10 -9.87 10.19 18.57
CA THR A 10 -11.06 9.49 19.05
C THR A 10 -11.50 8.64 17.86
N GLY A 11 -11.69 7.32 18.00
CA GLY A 11 -11.93 6.39 16.88
C GLY A 11 -13.13 6.71 15.95
N ASP A 12 -13.59 7.93 15.97
CA ASP A 12 -14.68 8.51 15.19
C ASP A 12 -14.21 9.35 13.99
N THR A 13 -12.93 9.75 13.94
CA THR A 13 -12.36 10.59 12.87
C THR A 13 -11.04 10.03 12.35
N ALA A 14 -10.65 10.43 11.13
CA ALA A 14 -9.34 10.17 10.55
C ALA A 14 -8.75 11.45 9.95
N ARG A 15 -7.41 11.56 10.05
CA ARG A 15 -6.65 12.63 9.41
C ARG A 15 -6.34 12.26 7.97
N ILE A 16 -6.87 13.02 7.03
CA ILE A 16 -6.70 12.83 5.59
C ILE A 16 -5.84 13.95 5.03
N LYS A 17 -4.78 13.58 4.32
CA LYS A 17 -3.88 14.52 3.64
C LYS A 17 -4.54 15.07 2.38
N GLU A 18 -5.14 14.19 1.59
CA GLU A 18 -5.78 14.55 0.33
C GLU A 18 -6.75 13.47 -0.16
N VAL A 19 -7.73 13.90 -0.97
CA VAL A 19 -8.61 13.03 -1.75
C VAL A 19 -8.53 13.47 -3.21
N PHE A 20 -8.15 12.57 -4.11
CA PHE A 20 -7.98 12.90 -5.53
C PHE A 20 -8.24 11.70 -6.44
N ALA A 21 -8.69 11.97 -7.68
CA ALA A 21 -8.84 10.94 -8.70
C ALA A 21 -7.59 10.91 -9.59
N SER A 22 -7.03 9.74 -9.80
CA SER A 22 -5.88 9.52 -10.67
C SER A 22 -5.86 8.11 -11.24
N ILE A 23 -4.79 7.77 -11.95
CA ILE A 23 -4.53 6.46 -12.51
C ILE A 23 -3.67 5.66 -11.54
N GLN A 24 -4.07 4.42 -11.21
CA GLN A 24 -3.20 3.51 -10.46
C GLN A 24 -1.92 3.26 -11.27
N GLY A 25 -0.79 3.60 -10.68
CA GLY A 25 0.53 3.49 -11.32
C GLY A 25 1.36 2.29 -10.88
N GLU A 26 0.82 1.43 -10.00
CA GLU A 26 1.57 0.35 -9.38
C GLU A 26 0.80 -0.99 -9.43
N GLY A 27 1.57 -2.08 -9.39
CA GLY A 27 1.00 -3.41 -9.30
C GLY A 27 0.20 -3.84 -10.53
N PRO A 28 -0.66 -4.86 -10.41
CA PRO A 28 -1.40 -5.43 -11.53
C PRO A 28 -2.56 -4.55 -12.02
N TYR A 29 -2.89 -3.49 -11.30
CA TYR A 29 -4.00 -2.57 -11.61
C TYR A 29 -3.57 -1.28 -12.31
N ILE A 30 -2.35 -1.24 -12.84
CA ILE A 30 -1.84 -0.11 -13.63
C ILE A 30 -2.86 0.29 -14.70
N GLY A 31 -3.13 1.60 -14.80
CA GLY A 31 -4.06 2.18 -15.77
C GLY A 31 -5.51 2.27 -15.28
N ALA A 32 -5.87 1.62 -14.16
CA ALA A 32 -7.19 1.76 -13.58
C ALA A 32 -7.36 3.15 -12.95
N LYS A 33 -8.45 3.86 -13.29
CA LYS A 33 -8.78 5.13 -12.64
C LYS A 33 -9.33 4.87 -11.25
N GLN A 34 -8.65 5.38 -10.23
CA GLN A 34 -9.03 5.22 -8.83
C GLN A 34 -9.24 6.57 -8.15
N LEU A 35 -10.06 6.56 -7.11
CA LEU A 35 -10.17 7.66 -6.16
C LEU A 35 -9.27 7.33 -4.96
N PHE A 36 -8.20 8.09 -4.80
CA PHE A 36 -7.24 7.91 -3.72
C PHE A 36 -7.65 8.72 -2.49
N ILE A 37 -7.63 8.08 -1.33
CA ILE A 37 -7.76 8.69 -0.01
C ILE A 37 -6.43 8.49 0.70
N ARG A 38 -5.68 9.58 0.88
CA ARG A 38 -4.35 9.53 1.49
C ARG A 38 -4.41 9.89 2.96
N PHE A 39 -4.16 8.89 3.80
CA PHE A 39 -4.04 9.03 5.25
C PHE A 39 -2.70 9.69 5.64
N CYS A 40 -2.67 10.40 6.78
CA CYS A 40 -1.50 11.17 7.20
C CYS A 40 -0.47 10.38 7.99
N ASP A 41 -0.90 9.43 8.83
CA ASP A 41 -0.02 8.81 9.83
C ASP A 41 0.56 7.49 9.31
N CYS A 42 1.79 7.16 9.72
CA CYS A 42 2.46 5.92 9.39
C CYS A 42 3.28 5.41 10.59
N ASN A 43 3.24 4.13 10.83
CA ASN A 43 4.05 3.45 11.85
C ASN A 43 5.49 3.17 11.38
N LEU A 44 5.81 3.42 10.10
CA LEU A 44 7.16 3.27 9.54
C LEU A 44 7.74 4.63 9.12
N ARG A 45 9.07 4.66 8.93
CA ARG A 45 9.83 5.82 8.45
C ARG A 45 10.85 5.36 7.39
N CYS A 46 10.33 4.90 6.23
CA CYS A 46 11.16 4.38 5.14
C CYS A 46 12.02 5.49 4.51
N HIS A 47 13.27 5.19 4.19
CA HIS A 47 14.19 6.16 3.57
C HIS A 47 13.72 6.66 2.20
N TYR A 48 13.00 5.81 1.44
CA TYR A 48 12.48 6.15 0.11
C TYR A 48 11.05 6.69 0.11
N CYS A 49 10.50 6.99 1.31
CA CYS A 49 9.11 7.43 1.40
C CYS A 49 8.92 8.75 0.64
N ASP A 50 8.00 8.75 -0.33
CA ASP A 50 7.63 9.93 -1.10
C ASP A 50 6.41 10.66 -0.53
N THR A 51 5.81 10.15 0.53
CA THR A 51 4.72 10.81 1.23
C THR A 51 5.27 11.92 2.12
N ASP A 52 4.89 13.16 1.81
CA ASP A 52 5.14 14.28 2.68
C ASP A 52 4.15 14.27 3.85
N PHE A 53 4.63 13.98 5.04
CA PHE A 53 3.85 14.00 6.29
C PHE A 53 3.75 15.39 6.92
N THR A 54 4.39 16.40 6.31
CA THR A 54 4.30 17.80 6.72
C THR A 54 3.15 18.51 6.01
N GLY A 55 2.76 19.67 6.53
CA GLY A 55 1.72 20.49 5.93
C GLY A 55 0.29 20.10 6.31
N ASP A 56 -0.66 20.73 5.63
CA ASP A 56 -2.08 20.68 6.01
C ASP A 56 -2.69 19.29 5.83
N SER A 57 -3.50 18.92 6.78
CA SER A 57 -4.37 17.76 6.75
C SER A 57 -5.71 18.13 7.35
N GLU A 58 -6.76 17.49 6.90
CA GLU A 58 -8.09 17.70 7.43
C GLU A 58 -8.57 16.47 8.19
N GLU A 59 -9.33 16.70 9.24
CA GLU A 59 -9.93 15.66 10.05
C GLU A 59 -11.38 15.43 9.59
N TYR A 60 -11.71 14.18 9.26
CA TYR A 60 -13.02 13.82 8.74
C TYR A 60 -13.70 12.76 9.61
N THR A 61 -15.02 12.93 9.79
CA THR A 61 -15.91 11.81 10.15
C THR A 61 -16.18 10.94 8.92
N PRO A 62 -16.66 9.70 9.07
CA PRO A 62 -17.04 8.84 7.95
C PRO A 62 -18.04 9.51 6.98
N GLU A 63 -19.07 10.17 7.48
CA GLU A 63 -20.05 10.88 6.68
C GLU A 63 -19.45 12.11 5.98
N GLY A 64 -18.61 12.86 6.69
CA GLY A 64 -17.92 14.03 6.12
C GLY A 64 -17.02 13.65 4.96
N LEU A 65 -16.26 12.54 5.09
CA LEU A 65 -15.42 12.04 4.00
C LEU A 65 -16.25 11.52 2.81
N LEU A 66 -17.41 10.90 3.07
CA LEU A 66 -18.32 10.49 2.00
C LEU A 66 -18.79 11.69 1.16
N GLU A 67 -19.11 12.83 1.80
CA GLU A 67 -19.53 14.03 1.06
C GLU A 67 -18.41 14.59 0.16
N VAL A 68 -17.15 14.46 0.57
CA VAL A 68 -16.00 14.79 -0.29
C VAL A 68 -15.93 13.82 -1.48
N ILE A 69 -16.07 12.51 -1.25
CA ILE A 69 -16.05 11.48 -2.29
C ILE A 69 -17.14 11.72 -3.33
N LYS A 70 -18.34 12.11 -2.92
CA LYS A 70 -19.48 12.37 -3.81
C LYS A 70 -19.28 13.56 -4.76
N GLN A 71 -18.25 14.40 -4.54
CA GLN A 71 -17.89 15.47 -5.48
C GLN A 71 -17.21 14.95 -6.75
N PHE A 72 -16.76 13.69 -6.76
CA PHE A 72 -16.15 13.04 -7.92
C PHE A 72 -17.19 12.28 -8.75
N ASP A 73 -16.96 12.14 -10.06
CA ASP A 73 -17.78 11.28 -10.91
C ASP A 73 -17.46 9.80 -10.64
N LEU A 74 -18.18 9.22 -9.69
CA LEU A 74 -17.96 7.86 -9.22
C LEU A 74 -18.23 6.79 -10.28
N ASN A 75 -19.00 7.12 -11.35
CA ASN A 75 -19.25 6.19 -12.47
C ASN A 75 -17.97 5.92 -13.29
N THR A 76 -16.98 6.81 -13.21
CA THR A 76 -15.70 6.67 -13.92
C THR A 76 -14.61 6.04 -13.04
N ILE A 77 -14.88 5.79 -11.76
CA ILE A 77 -13.92 5.29 -10.79
C ILE A 77 -14.00 3.76 -10.71
N TYR A 78 -12.87 3.09 -10.91
CA TYR A 78 -12.78 1.64 -10.76
C TYR A 78 -12.89 1.18 -9.30
N SER A 79 -12.20 1.88 -8.38
CA SER A 79 -12.21 1.61 -6.94
C SER A 79 -11.76 2.83 -6.13
N VAL A 80 -12.10 2.84 -4.86
CA VAL A 80 -11.53 3.75 -3.86
C VAL A 80 -10.27 3.11 -3.30
N SER A 81 -9.13 3.77 -3.46
CA SER A 81 -7.83 3.34 -2.92
C SER A 81 -7.56 4.04 -1.59
N LEU A 82 -7.48 3.25 -0.52
CA LEU A 82 -7.02 3.69 0.79
C LEU A 82 -5.50 3.59 0.79
N THR A 83 -4.81 4.70 0.90
CA THR A 83 -3.36 4.82 0.77
C THR A 83 -2.78 5.89 1.70
N GLY A 84 -1.55 6.28 1.52
CA GLY A 84 -0.91 7.41 2.20
C GLY A 84 0.19 6.98 3.13
N GLY A 85 0.08 7.29 4.42
CA GLY A 85 0.92 6.71 5.46
C GLY A 85 0.63 5.21 5.62
N GLU A 86 -0.07 4.86 6.68
CA GLU A 86 -0.62 3.51 6.86
C GLU A 86 -2.10 3.60 7.22
N PRO A 87 -3.03 3.28 6.30
CA PRO A 87 -4.47 3.39 6.54
C PRO A 87 -4.95 2.58 7.74
N LEU A 88 -4.32 1.43 8.01
CA LEU A 88 -4.72 0.54 9.11
C LEU A 88 -4.50 1.14 10.51
N LEU A 89 -3.69 2.19 10.65
CA LEU A 89 -3.62 2.96 11.90
C LEU A 89 -4.95 3.64 12.27
N SER A 90 -5.81 3.87 11.27
CA SER A 90 -7.15 4.44 11.44
C SER A 90 -8.24 3.36 11.41
N VAL A 91 -7.96 2.14 11.89
CA VAL A 91 -8.89 1.01 11.77
C VAL A 91 -10.24 1.25 12.44
N ASP A 92 -10.29 1.96 13.57
CA ASP A 92 -11.54 2.30 14.26
C ASP A 92 -12.45 3.20 13.39
N PHE A 93 -11.86 4.16 12.67
CA PHE A 93 -12.55 4.95 11.66
C PHE A 93 -12.97 4.08 10.47
N LEU A 94 -12.08 3.23 9.96
CA LEU A 94 -12.35 2.38 8.81
C LEU A 94 -13.50 1.40 9.07
N GLU A 95 -13.65 0.85 10.27
CA GLU A 95 -14.80 0.01 10.63
C GLU A 95 -16.16 0.71 10.46
N LYS A 96 -16.19 2.02 10.63
CA LYS A 96 -17.41 2.83 10.44
C LYS A 96 -17.56 3.30 8.99
N PHE A 97 -16.45 3.61 8.34
CA PHE A 97 -16.45 4.19 7.01
C PHE A 97 -16.67 3.16 5.89
N LEU A 98 -16.07 1.98 5.99
CA LEU A 98 -16.15 0.98 4.92
C LEU A 98 -17.56 0.41 4.67
N PRO A 99 -18.41 0.20 5.70
CA PRO A 99 -19.81 -0.13 5.48
C PRO A 99 -20.54 0.91 4.63
N ILE A 100 -20.30 2.20 4.87
CA ILE A 100 -20.89 3.31 4.11
C ILE A 100 -20.47 3.23 2.63
N LEU A 101 -19.18 3.03 2.35
CA LEU A 101 -18.70 2.87 0.97
C LEU A 101 -19.32 1.65 0.29
N LYS A 102 -19.51 0.54 1.01
CA LYS A 102 -20.14 -0.67 0.50
C LYS A 102 -21.61 -0.44 0.14
N GLU A 103 -22.36 0.32 0.93
CA GLU A 103 -23.75 0.72 0.63
C GLU A 103 -23.84 1.54 -0.67
N HIS A 104 -22.80 2.32 -0.97
CA HIS A 104 -22.65 3.06 -2.22
C HIS A 104 -22.05 2.22 -3.36
N HIS A 105 -21.91 0.89 -3.19
CA HIS A 105 -21.37 -0.05 -4.19
C HIS A 105 -19.95 0.28 -4.65
N LEU A 106 -19.15 0.98 -3.83
CA LEU A 106 -17.77 1.30 -4.12
C LEU A 106 -16.85 0.14 -3.76
N LYS A 107 -15.98 -0.25 -4.69
CA LYS A 107 -14.95 -1.26 -4.45
C LYS A 107 -13.81 -0.65 -3.65
N ILE A 108 -13.33 -1.36 -2.65
CA ILE A 108 -12.24 -0.89 -1.79
C ILE A 108 -10.93 -1.59 -2.17
N TYR A 109 -9.93 -0.79 -2.46
CA TYR A 109 -8.56 -1.19 -2.70
C TYR A 109 -7.71 -0.68 -1.53
N LEU A 110 -6.95 -1.54 -0.87
CA LEU A 110 -6.11 -1.18 0.26
C LEU A 110 -4.63 -1.27 -0.11
N GLU A 111 -3.92 -0.15 -0.01
CA GLU A 111 -2.46 -0.09 -0.04
C GLU A 111 -1.93 0.01 1.39
N THR A 112 -1.08 -0.94 1.78
CA THR A 112 -0.62 -1.05 3.17
C THR A 112 0.82 -1.55 3.24
N ASN A 113 1.53 -1.16 4.27
CA ASN A 113 2.87 -1.67 4.56
C ASN A 113 2.87 -3.09 5.16
N ALA A 114 1.69 -3.70 5.29
CA ALA A 114 1.47 -5.09 5.70
C ALA A 114 2.08 -5.47 7.07
N THR A 115 2.14 -4.54 8.02
CA THR A 115 2.71 -4.79 9.37
C THR A 115 1.64 -4.88 10.47
N LEU A 116 0.36 -4.67 10.13
CA LEU A 116 -0.76 -4.57 11.06
C LEU A 116 -1.84 -5.65 10.77
N PRO A 117 -1.53 -6.95 11.05
CA PRO A 117 -2.46 -8.06 10.74
C PRO A 117 -3.75 -8.04 11.56
N ASP A 118 -3.69 -7.62 12.83
CA ASP A 118 -4.87 -7.60 13.71
C ASP A 118 -5.87 -6.52 13.27
N GLU A 119 -5.39 -5.36 12.85
CA GLU A 119 -6.19 -4.27 12.29
C GLU A 119 -6.82 -4.69 10.96
N LEU A 120 -6.04 -5.33 10.07
CA LEU A 120 -6.60 -5.85 8.82
C LEU A 120 -7.74 -6.83 9.06
N LYS A 121 -7.61 -7.74 10.02
CA LYS A 121 -8.62 -8.75 10.34
C LYS A 121 -9.97 -8.14 10.68
N ARG A 122 -10.02 -6.93 11.25
CA ARG A 122 -11.25 -6.22 11.59
C ARG A 122 -12.03 -5.75 10.37
N ILE A 123 -11.34 -5.45 9.25
CA ILE A 123 -11.95 -4.80 8.07
C ILE A 123 -11.84 -5.61 6.78
N ILE A 124 -11.15 -6.75 6.79
CA ILE A 124 -10.81 -7.52 5.57
C ILE A 124 -12.05 -7.88 4.74
N ASP A 125 -13.22 -8.05 5.35
CA ASP A 125 -14.46 -8.42 4.66
C ASP A 125 -15.01 -7.31 3.75
N TYR A 126 -14.58 -6.08 3.95
CA TYR A 126 -14.93 -4.93 3.10
C TYR A 126 -13.94 -4.72 1.95
N ILE A 127 -12.72 -5.28 2.07
CA ILE A 127 -11.65 -5.07 1.09
C ILE A 127 -11.83 -6.02 -0.10
N VAL A 128 -11.74 -5.48 -1.31
CA VAL A 128 -11.78 -6.25 -2.56
C VAL A 128 -10.38 -6.65 -3.00
N VAL A 129 -9.42 -5.72 -2.94
CA VAL A 129 -8.02 -5.95 -3.32
C VAL A 129 -7.09 -5.45 -2.22
N VAL A 130 -6.12 -6.26 -1.84
CA VAL A 130 -5.04 -5.87 -0.93
C VAL A 130 -3.72 -5.78 -1.70
N ALA A 131 -3.16 -4.58 -1.79
CA ALA A 131 -1.81 -4.30 -2.27
C ALA A 131 -0.89 -4.18 -1.05
N ALA A 132 -0.22 -5.26 -0.71
CA ALA A 132 0.57 -5.38 0.51
C ALA A 132 2.06 -5.18 0.22
N ASP A 133 2.68 -4.17 0.82
CA ASP A 133 4.12 -3.93 0.65
C ASP A 133 4.94 -4.79 1.62
N ILE A 134 5.75 -5.72 1.08
CA ILE A 134 6.81 -6.35 1.87
C ILE A 134 7.97 -5.35 1.96
N LYS A 135 8.17 -4.81 3.16
CA LYS A 135 9.17 -3.77 3.41
C LYS A 135 10.54 -4.40 3.69
N LEU A 136 11.47 -4.27 2.74
CA LEU A 136 12.84 -4.74 2.87
C LEU A 136 13.66 -3.82 3.77
N GLU A 137 14.50 -4.39 4.63
CA GLU A 137 15.44 -3.64 5.46
C GLU A 137 16.44 -2.87 4.62
N SER A 138 16.98 -3.50 3.56
CA SER A 138 17.95 -2.89 2.63
C SER A 138 17.44 -1.62 1.98
N ALA A 139 16.15 -1.56 1.60
CA ALA A 139 15.56 -0.41 0.94
C ALA A 139 15.01 0.63 1.94
N THR A 140 14.40 0.18 3.04
CA THR A 140 13.69 1.05 3.99
C THR A 140 14.60 1.64 5.06
N GLY A 141 15.73 0.98 5.39
CA GLY A 141 16.53 1.27 6.58
C GLY A 141 15.85 0.89 7.91
N MET A 142 14.71 0.18 7.85
CA MET A 142 13.94 -0.25 9.03
C MET A 142 14.26 -1.70 9.37
N VAL A 143 14.08 -2.09 10.63
CA VAL A 143 14.30 -3.46 11.08
C VAL A 143 13.36 -4.45 10.37
N LYS A 144 13.85 -5.66 10.10
CA LYS A 144 13.09 -6.76 9.45
C LYS A 144 11.72 -6.97 10.07
N SER A 145 10.70 -7.03 9.23
CA SER A 145 9.28 -7.21 9.62
C SER A 145 8.64 -8.47 9.01
N PHE A 146 9.46 -9.44 8.56
CA PHE A 146 8.95 -10.64 7.87
C PHE A 146 7.95 -11.45 8.69
N GLU A 147 8.10 -11.52 10.03
CA GLU A 147 7.12 -12.19 10.88
C GLU A 147 5.75 -11.48 10.85
N ALA A 148 5.73 -10.15 10.86
CA ALA A 148 4.50 -9.37 10.74
C ALA A 148 3.87 -9.56 9.36
N HIS A 149 4.68 -9.54 8.28
CA HIS A 149 4.22 -9.83 6.92
C HIS A 149 3.63 -11.23 6.81
N ASP A 150 4.26 -12.25 7.38
CA ASP A 150 3.74 -13.62 7.35
C ASP A 150 2.35 -13.71 8.00
N LYS A 151 2.18 -13.12 9.19
CA LYS A 151 0.87 -13.02 9.86
C LYS A 151 -0.15 -12.22 9.03
N PHE A 152 0.29 -11.16 8.36
CA PHE A 152 -0.56 -10.32 7.53
C PHE A 152 -1.12 -11.10 6.34
N PHE A 153 -0.28 -11.83 5.61
CA PHE A 153 -0.71 -12.66 4.48
C PHE A 153 -1.58 -13.85 4.90
N GLU A 154 -1.45 -14.33 6.15
CA GLU A 154 -2.39 -15.32 6.69
C GLU A 154 -3.83 -14.76 6.72
N VAL A 155 -4.01 -13.49 7.12
CA VAL A 155 -5.31 -12.82 7.12
C VAL A 155 -5.84 -12.62 5.70
N CYS A 156 -4.96 -12.43 4.71
CA CYS A 156 -5.35 -12.25 3.30
C CYS A 156 -5.83 -13.53 2.61
N LYS A 157 -5.79 -14.71 3.24
CA LYS A 157 -6.22 -15.96 2.61
C LYS A 157 -7.64 -15.89 2.06
N GLY A 158 -7.80 -16.25 0.80
CA GLY A 158 -9.10 -16.22 0.10
C GLY A 158 -9.53 -14.84 -0.41
N LYS A 159 -8.71 -13.82 -0.22
CA LYS A 159 -8.90 -12.47 -0.79
C LYS A 159 -7.98 -12.26 -2.00
N GLU A 160 -8.34 -11.34 -2.87
CA GLU A 160 -7.44 -10.90 -3.91
C GLU A 160 -6.33 -10.06 -3.29
N CYS A 161 -5.12 -10.62 -3.27
CA CYS A 161 -3.96 -10.02 -2.64
C CYS A 161 -2.71 -10.23 -3.49
N PHE A 162 -1.87 -9.22 -3.56
CA PHE A 162 -0.52 -9.32 -4.13
C PHE A 162 0.49 -8.61 -3.23
N ALA A 163 1.74 -9.05 -3.30
CA ALA A 163 2.82 -8.41 -2.58
C ALA A 163 3.62 -7.49 -3.50
N LYS A 164 3.84 -6.26 -3.07
CA LYS A 164 4.74 -5.30 -3.70
C LYS A 164 6.06 -5.26 -2.93
N ILE A 165 7.18 -5.21 -3.63
CA ILE A 165 8.53 -5.19 -3.09
C ILE A 165 9.28 -4.05 -3.75
N VAL A 166 9.46 -2.94 -3.03
CA VAL A 166 10.35 -1.86 -3.48
C VAL A 166 11.79 -2.26 -3.18
N PHE A 167 12.68 -2.16 -4.18
CA PHE A 167 14.08 -2.54 -4.06
C PHE A 167 15.01 -1.60 -4.81
N ASP A 168 16.26 -1.54 -4.36
CA ASP A 168 17.37 -0.88 -5.01
C ASP A 168 18.58 -1.85 -5.12
N ASP A 169 19.77 -1.35 -5.35
CA ASP A 169 21.00 -2.14 -5.51
C ASP A 169 21.51 -2.78 -4.21
N ASN A 170 20.91 -2.46 -3.06
CA ASN A 170 21.25 -3.05 -1.76
C ASN A 170 20.46 -4.33 -1.46
N ILE A 171 19.51 -4.75 -2.31
CA ILE A 171 18.71 -5.95 -2.09
C ILE A 171 19.60 -7.19 -1.88
N THR A 172 19.32 -7.96 -0.83
CA THR A 172 20.09 -9.13 -0.45
C THR A 172 19.44 -10.44 -0.91
N ASP A 173 20.26 -11.49 -1.07
CA ASP A 173 19.74 -12.83 -1.39
C ASP A 173 18.86 -13.39 -0.27
N GLU A 174 19.14 -13.06 1.00
CA GLU A 174 18.31 -13.43 2.15
C GLU A 174 16.91 -12.81 2.08
N GLU A 175 16.81 -11.53 1.73
CA GLU A 175 15.52 -10.87 1.54
C GLU A 175 14.72 -11.49 0.39
N ILE A 176 15.39 -11.86 -0.70
CA ILE A 176 14.77 -12.57 -1.83
C ILE A 176 14.19 -13.92 -1.35
N GLU A 177 14.94 -14.70 -0.57
CA GLU A 177 14.48 -15.98 -0.03
C GLU A 177 13.22 -15.77 0.85
N ASN A 178 13.29 -14.85 1.80
CA ASN A 178 12.17 -14.57 2.72
C ASN A 178 10.89 -14.14 1.96
N CYS A 179 11.02 -13.28 0.95
CA CYS A 179 9.89 -12.88 0.11
C CYS A 179 9.31 -14.07 -0.67
N VAL A 180 10.17 -14.92 -1.20
CA VAL A 180 9.76 -16.12 -1.95
C VAL A 180 9.09 -17.14 -1.05
N GLU A 181 9.55 -17.33 0.19
CA GLU A 181 8.92 -18.22 1.16
C GLU A 181 7.49 -17.79 1.47
N ILE A 182 7.27 -16.49 1.77
CA ILE A 182 5.93 -15.92 1.96
C ILE A 182 5.08 -16.14 0.71
N ALA A 183 5.61 -15.81 -0.48
CA ALA A 183 4.86 -15.94 -1.71
C ALA A 183 4.44 -17.39 -2.02
N LYS A 184 5.30 -18.37 -1.78
CA LYS A 184 5.00 -19.79 -1.93
C LYS A 184 3.95 -20.27 -0.92
N LYS A 185 4.08 -19.85 0.34
CA LYS A 185 3.15 -20.24 1.41
C LYS A 185 1.72 -19.79 1.13
N TYR A 186 1.56 -18.57 0.62
CA TYR A 186 0.24 -17.96 0.39
C TYR A 186 -0.18 -17.92 -1.08
N GLN A 187 0.66 -18.42 -2.00
CA GLN A 187 0.40 -18.47 -3.46
C GLN A 187 0.12 -17.10 -4.10
N ILE A 188 0.71 -16.04 -3.56
CA ILE A 188 0.50 -14.65 -3.98
C ILE A 188 1.42 -14.24 -5.13
N LEU A 189 0.97 -13.28 -5.94
CA LEU A 189 1.77 -12.62 -6.97
C LEU A 189 2.76 -11.65 -6.32
N LEU A 190 4.03 -11.72 -6.69
CA LEU A 190 5.05 -10.74 -6.32
C LEU A 190 5.21 -9.68 -7.42
N ILE A 191 5.16 -8.43 -7.02
CA ILE A 191 5.46 -7.27 -7.88
C ILE A 191 6.77 -6.66 -7.41
N LEU A 192 7.81 -6.85 -8.20
CA LEU A 192 9.10 -6.21 -7.99
C LEU A 192 9.05 -4.79 -8.55
N GLN A 193 9.24 -3.81 -7.70
CA GLN A 193 9.18 -2.40 -8.04
C GLN A 193 10.54 -1.75 -7.80
N PRO A 194 11.33 -1.48 -8.85
CA PRO A 194 12.55 -0.71 -8.70
C PRO A 194 12.27 0.63 -8.03
N LYS A 195 13.08 1.02 -7.05
CA LYS A 195 13.02 2.36 -6.46
C LYS A 195 13.17 3.40 -7.56
N MET A 196 12.30 4.40 -7.53
CA MET A 196 12.33 5.51 -8.49
C MET A 196 12.91 6.76 -7.84
N GLU A 197 13.75 7.46 -8.59
CA GLU A 197 14.21 8.81 -8.29
C GLU A 197 13.68 9.72 -9.41
N GLU A 198 12.71 10.57 -9.07
CA GLU A 198 11.94 11.34 -10.05
C GLU A 198 11.27 10.40 -11.10
N GLU A 199 11.58 10.58 -12.38
CA GLU A 199 11.03 9.80 -13.50
C GLU A 199 11.91 8.61 -13.90
N ALA A 200 13.00 8.34 -13.20
CA ALA A 200 13.95 7.28 -13.53
C ALA A 200 14.08 6.24 -12.40
N MET A 201 14.42 5.01 -12.76
CA MET A 201 14.82 4.01 -11.77
C MET A 201 16.17 4.38 -11.17
N SER A 202 16.34 4.24 -9.85
CA SER A 202 17.63 4.41 -9.17
C SER A 202 18.68 3.36 -9.54
N ILE A 203 18.26 2.30 -10.22
CA ILE A 203 19.07 1.17 -10.67
C ILE A 203 19.00 1.01 -12.19
N THR A 204 19.98 0.32 -12.77
CA THR A 204 19.97 0.00 -14.21
C THR A 204 18.91 -1.06 -14.54
N SER A 205 18.37 -1.03 -15.76
CA SER A 205 17.44 -2.07 -16.25
C SER A 205 18.08 -3.46 -16.25
N VAL A 206 19.38 -3.57 -16.48
CA VAL A 206 20.12 -4.84 -16.43
C VAL A 206 20.09 -5.41 -15.01
N PHE A 207 20.33 -4.56 -13.99
CA PHE A 207 20.26 -5.00 -12.59
C PHE A 207 18.83 -5.41 -12.21
N ALA A 208 17.83 -4.62 -12.59
CA ALA A 208 16.43 -4.94 -12.32
C ALA A 208 16.00 -6.29 -12.91
N VAL A 209 16.41 -6.59 -14.15
CA VAL A 209 16.18 -7.89 -14.78
C VAL A 209 16.93 -9.01 -14.07
N THR A 210 18.17 -8.76 -13.62
CA THR A 210 18.95 -9.75 -12.85
C THR A 210 18.26 -10.11 -11.55
N VAL A 211 17.68 -9.14 -10.84
CA VAL A 211 16.88 -9.38 -9.63
C VAL A 211 15.62 -10.18 -9.96
N LEU A 212 14.89 -9.80 -11.02
CA LEU A 212 13.73 -10.56 -11.50
C LEU A 212 14.08 -12.03 -11.75
N ASP A 213 15.20 -12.31 -12.43
CA ASP A 213 15.67 -13.68 -12.73
C ASP A 213 15.99 -14.47 -11.45
N LYS A 214 16.54 -13.81 -10.41
CA LYS A 214 16.78 -14.46 -9.12
C LYS A 214 15.47 -14.93 -8.47
N PHE A 215 14.41 -14.09 -8.51
CA PHE A 215 13.09 -14.47 -8.03
C PHE A 215 12.47 -15.58 -8.88
N LEU A 216 12.47 -15.45 -10.21
CA LEU A 216 11.85 -16.39 -11.15
C LEU A 216 12.47 -17.80 -11.09
N LYS A 217 13.77 -17.92 -10.77
CA LYS A 217 14.42 -19.23 -10.52
C LYS A 217 13.81 -19.97 -9.32
N LYS A 218 13.15 -19.28 -8.41
CA LYS A 218 12.61 -19.83 -7.17
C LYS A 218 11.07 -19.85 -7.14
N TYR A 219 10.42 -18.91 -7.83
CA TYR A 219 8.97 -18.72 -7.84
C TYR A 219 8.51 -18.07 -9.15
N ASN A 220 7.48 -18.62 -9.81
CA ASN A 220 7.07 -18.22 -11.15
C ASN A 220 6.00 -17.12 -11.21
N LYS A 221 5.33 -16.80 -10.08
CA LYS A 221 4.34 -15.72 -10.03
C LYS A 221 5.03 -14.40 -9.62
N VAL A 222 5.92 -13.89 -10.46
CA VAL A 222 6.66 -12.65 -10.23
C VAL A 222 6.57 -11.76 -11.46
N ARG A 223 6.41 -10.45 -11.26
CA ARG A 223 6.45 -9.43 -12.31
C ARG A 223 7.33 -8.27 -11.88
N LEU A 224 8.04 -7.69 -12.83
CA LEU A 224 8.78 -6.43 -12.66
C LEU A 224 7.93 -5.30 -13.20
N ILE A 225 7.50 -4.38 -12.33
CA ILE A 225 6.61 -3.28 -12.68
C ILE A 225 7.10 -2.01 -11.97
N PRO A 226 7.65 -1.03 -12.69
CA PRO A 226 8.03 0.27 -12.11
C PRO A 226 6.80 1.12 -11.76
N GLN A 227 7.01 2.26 -11.09
CA GLN A 227 5.96 3.26 -10.82
C GLN A 227 5.57 4.01 -12.11
N VAL A 228 4.52 3.55 -12.78
CA VAL A 228 4.10 4.07 -14.10
C VAL A 228 3.53 5.49 -13.98
N HIS A 229 2.89 5.85 -12.87
CA HIS A 229 2.37 7.20 -12.65
C HIS A 229 3.48 8.26 -12.72
N LYS A 230 4.72 7.94 -12.33
CA LYS A 230 5.87 8.85 -12.46
C LYS A 230 6.23 9.14 -13.92
N PHE A 231 6.20 8.11 -14.79
CA PHE A 231 6.42 8.30 -16.24
C PHE A 231 5.29 9.08 -16.92
N LEU A 232 4.08 8.99 -16.41
CA LEU A 232 2.93 9.72 -16.94
C LEU A 232 2.81 11.13 -16.37
N SER A 233 3.66 11.51 -15.41
CA SER A 233 3.61 12.78 -14.66
C SER A 233 2.21 13.05 -14.09
N VAL A 234 1.54 11.99 -13.59
CA VAL A 234 0.27 12.07 -12.87
C VAL A 234 0.48 11.76 -11.39
N ARG A 235 -0.48 12.20 -10.57
CA ARG A 235 -0.44 11.93 -9.11
C ARG A 235 -0.58 10.47 -8.82
#